data_129001d0e2de65b022e303e9d6fe422b
#
_entry.id   129001d0e2de65b022e303e9d6fe422b
#
_cell.length_a   1.000
_cell.length_b   1.000
_cell.length_c   1.000
_cell.angle_alpha   90.00
_cell.angle_beta   90.00
_cell.angle_gamma   90.00
#
_symmetry.space_group_name_H-M   'P 1'
#
loop_
_entity.id
_entity.type
_entity.pdbx_description
1 polymer ?
#
loop_
_entity_poly.entity_id
_entity_poly.type
_entity_poly.pdbx_seq_one_letter_code
_entity_poly.pdbx_strand_id
1 'polypeptide(L)'
;MSDSENAGRETGFSLIELIVVLVILGLLAGIVGPRIYDKLKGSKQQIVRLQIKEFEGSLQLFSFDVGRFPSTSEGLEGMVRNPGNLESWRGPYLSKSEVPKDPWGKAYNYRCPGQHGDYDLFSYGPDGVEGGEGENADIGNWQ
;
A
#
# COMPACT_ATOMS: atom_id res chain seq x y z
N MET A 1 7.68 -70.24 -16.00
CA MET A 1 6.88 -69.03 -15.70
C MET A 1 7.48 -68.39 -14.47
N SER A 2 8.41 -67.50 -14.67
CA SER A 2 9.17 -66.84 -13.60
C SER A 2 8.75 -65.36 -13.61
N ASP A 3 7.91 -65.01 -12.66
CA ASP A 3 7.60 -63.59 -12.37
C ASP A 3 8.77 -62.99 -11.62
N SER A 4 9.56 -62.19 -12.31
CA SER A 4 10.58 -61.36 -11.71
C SER A 4 9.89 -60.12 -11.15
N GLU A 5 9.58 -60.14 -9.86
CA GLU A 5 9.22 -58.95 -9.09
C GLU A 5 10.35 -57.93 -9.14
N ASN A 6 10.13 -56.85 -9.86
CA ASN A 6 10.99 -55.70 -9.89
C ASN A 6 10.72 -54.89 -8.60
N ALA A 7 11.39 -55.24 -7.51
CA ALA A 7 11.38 -54.47 -6.28
C ALA A 7 12.04 -53.13 -6.54
N GLY A 8 11.23 -52.08 -6.78
CA GLY A 8 11.67 -50.70 -6.85
C GLY A 8 12.39 -50.33 -5.55
N ARG A 9 13.68 -50.02 -5.64
CA ARG A 9 14.47 -49.49 -4.54
C ARG A 9 13.89 -48.15 -4.16
N GLU A 10 13.09 -48.12 -3.13
CA GLU A 10 12.74 -46.88 -2.44
C GLU A 10 13.99 -46.38 -1.73
N THR A 11 14.67 -45.41 -2.36
CA THR A 11 15.77 -44.67 -1.73
C THR A 11 15.17 -43.64 -0.78
N GLY A 12 15.05 -44.02 0.49
CA GLY A 12 14.69 -43.07 1.56
C GLY A 12 15.84 -42.09 1.80
N PHE A 13 15.49 -40.83 2.10
CA PHE A 13 16.46 -39.82 2.53
C PHE A 13 17.07 -40.20 3.88
N SER A 14 18.40 -39.96 4.02
CA SER A 14 19.09 -40.13 5.29
C SER A 14 18.81 -38.92 6.20
N LEU A 15 18.81 -39.15 7.53
CA LEU A 15 18.63 -38.09 8.51
C LEU A 15 19.70 -36.98 8.36
N ILE A 16 20.91 -37.33 8.06
CA ILE A 16 22.00 -36.38 7.85
C ILE A 16 21.76 -35.51 6.61
N GLU A 17 21.24 -36.08 5.54
CA GLU A 17 20.93 -35.39 4.30
C GLU A 17 19.83 -34.34 4.54
N LEU A 18 18.80 -34.66 5.34
CA LEU A 18 17.77 -33.71 5.74
C LEU A 18 18.35 -32.56 6.58
N ILE A 19 19.22 -32.86 7.55
CA ILE A 19 19.85 -31.85 8.40
C ILE A 19 20.70 -30.89 7.55
N VAL A 20 21.51 -31.42 6.62
CA VAL A 20 22.34 -30.60 5.73
C VAL A 20 21.49 -29.68 4.88
N VAL A 21 20.37 -30.15 4.32
CA VAL A 21 19.44 -29.33 3.56
C VAL A 21 18.85 -28.22 4.42
N LEU A 22 18.41 -28.53 5.65
CA LEU A 22 17.86 -27.52 6.57
C LEU A 22 18.89 -26.44 6.93
N VAL A 23 20.16 -26.83 7.15
CA VAL A 23 21.24 -25.87 7.44
C VAL A 23 21.47 -24.95 6.24
N ILE A 24 21.55 -25.50 5.03
CA ILE A 24 21.74 -24.71 3.81
C ILE A 24 20.56 -23.74 3.60
N LEU A 25 19.33 -24.21 3.74
CA LEU A 25 18.14 -23.37 3.63
C LEU A 25 18.12 -22.25 4.68
N GLY A 26 18.52 -22.57 5.92
CA GLY A 26 18.64 -21.58 7.00
C GLY A 26 19.67 -20.49 6.69
N LEU A 27 20.84 -20.87 6.16
CA LEU A 27 21.87 -19.92 5.73
C LEU A 27 21.40 -19.03 4.57
N LEU A 28 20.75 -19.62 3.57
CA LEU A 28 20.19 -18.86 2.43
C LEU A 28 19.09 -17.91 2.88
N ALA A 29 18.19 -18.37 3.74
CA ALA A 29 17.12 -17.53 4.29
C ALA A 29 17.67 -16.32 5.09
N GLY A 30 18.75 -16.53 5.84
CA GLY A 30 19.42 -15.46 6.59
C GLY A 30 20.04 -14.38 5.71
N ILE A 31 20.49 -14.70 4.52
CA ILE A 31 21.09 -13.73 3.57
C ILE A 31 20.02 -13.01 2.74
N VAL A 32 19.00 -13.75 2.30
CA VAL A 32 17.98 -13.25 1.36
C VAL A 32 16.86 -12.50 2.08
N GLY A 33 16.50 -12.94 3.30
CA GLY A 33 15.38 -12.39 4.06
C GLY A 33 15.44 -10.86 4.25
N PRO A 34 16.54 -10.27 4.76
CA PRO A 34 16.65 -8.84 4.97
C PRO A 34 16.47 -8.02 3.68
N ARG A 35 17.08 -8.46 2.58
CA ARG A 35 17.01 -7.77 1.27
C ARG A 35 15.58 -7.71 0.70
N ILE A 36 14.82 -8.79 0.87
CA ILE A 36 13.42 -8.83 0.43
C ILE A 36 12.58 -7.89 1.29
N TYR A 37 12.81 -7.89 2.59
CA TYR A 37 12.09 -7.03 3.53
C TYR A 37 12.27 -5.54 3.24
N ASP A 38 13.50 -5.09 3.00
CA ASP A 38 13.80 -3.70 2.63
C ASP A 38 13.16 -3.29 1.30
N LYS A 39 13.17 -4.18 0.32
CA LYS A 39 12.52 -3.95 -0.97
C LYS A 39 11.00 -3.82 -0.85
N LEU A 40 10.37 -4.63 0.00
CA LEU A 40 8.93 -4.56 0.26
C LEU A 40 8.55 -3.25 0.95
N LYS A 41 9.35 -2.74 1.86
CA LYS A 41 9.13 -1.44 2.53
C LYS A 41 9.15 -0.28 1.53
N GLY A 42 10.17 -0.21 0.69
CA GLY A 42 10.28 0.81 -0.36
C GLY A 42 9.11 0.78 -1.35
N SER A 43 8.60 -0.40 -1.66
CA SER A 43 7.43 -0.58 -2.54
C SER A 43 6.16 0.02 -1.93
N LYS A 44 5.95 -0.10 -0.62
CA LYS A 44 4.77 0.48 0.06
C LYS A 44 4.77 2.00 0.01
N GLN A 45 5.90 2.66 0.24
CA GLN A 45 6.01 4.11 0.11
C GLN A 45 5.74 4.58 -1.33
N GLN A 46 6.22 3.84 -2.31
CA GLN A 46 5.96 4.14 -3.72
C GLN A 46 4.46 4.01 -4.06
N ILE A 47 3.79 2.99 -3.52
CA ILE A 47 2.33 2.82 -3.67
C ILE A 47 1.59 4.03 -3.09
N VAL A 48 1.97 4.50 -1.90
CA VAL A 48 1.37 5.70 -1.29
C VAL A 48 1.51 6.91 -2.21
N ARG A 49 2.69 7.17 -2.77
CA ARG A 49 2.90 8.29 -3.69
C ARG A 49 2.04 8.19 -4.95
N LEU A 50 1.89 6.99 -5.50
CA LEU A 50 1.01 6.76 -6.65
C LEU A 50 -0.46 6.98 -6.30
N GLN A 51 -0.91 6.49 -5.15
CA GLN A 51 -2.29 6.71 -4.68
C GLN A 51 -2.57 8.18 -4.40
N ILE A 52 -1.62 8.92 -3.81
CA ILE A 52 -1.76 10.36 -3.61
C ILE A 52 -1.94 11.07 -4.96
N LYS A 53 -1.16 10.72 -5.98
CA LYS A 53 -1.33 11.28 -7.33
C LYS A 53 -2.69 10.95 -7.96
N GLU A 54 -3.21 9.76 -7.74
CA GLU A 54 -4.56 9.38 -8.18
C GLU A 54 -5.62 10.24 -7.48
N PHE A 55 -5.49 10.44 -6.17
CA PHE A 55 -6.38 11.33 -5.44
C PHE A 55 -6.28 12.79 -5.89
N GLU A 56 -5.08 13.28 -6.15
CA GLU A 56 -4.88 14.64 -6.69
C GLU A 56 -5.64 14.84 -8.01
N GLY A 57 -5.55 13.87 -8.93
CA GLY A 57 -6.33 13.89 -10.17
C GLY A 57 -7.84 13.94 -9.92
N SER A 58 -8.33 13.15 -8.98
CA SER A 58 -9.76 13.13 -8.60
C SER A 58 -10.21 14.42 -7.92
N LEU A 59 -9.36 15.01 -7.06
CA LEU A 59 -9.60 16.31 -6.43
C LEU A 59 -9.65 17.45 -7.46
N GLN A 60 -8.81 17.39 -8.49
CA GLN A 60 -8.87 18.36 -9.59
C GLN A 60 -10.20 18.28 -10.36
N LEU A 61 -10.69 17.07 -10.65
CA LEU A 61 -11.98 16.88 -11.30
C LEU A 61 -13.14 17.39 -10.43
N PHE A 62 -13.10 17.08 -9.13
CA PHE A 62 -14.07 17.63 -8.18
C PHE A 62 -14.04 19.17 -8.18
N SER A 63 -12.86 19.76 -8.12
CA SER A 63 -12.68 21.21 -8.13
C SER A 63 -13.15 21.84 -9.43
N PHE A 64 -12.96 21.17 -10.55
CA PHE A 64 -13.44 21.62 -11.86
C PHE A 64 -14.96 21.71 -11.90
N ASP A 65 -15.67 20.71 -11.37
CA ASP A 65 -17.13 20.66 -11.39
C ASP A 65 -17.75 21.55 -10.33
N VAL A 66 -17.20 21.55 -9.11
CA VAL A 66 -17.79 22.20 -7.92
C VAL A 66 -17.27 23.63 -7.72
N GLY A 67 -16.13 23.96 -8.34
CA GLY A 67 -15.48 25.27 -8.22
C GLY A 67 -14.62 25.45 -6.95
N ARG A 68 -14.45 24.41 -6.14
CA ARG A 68 -13.59 24.37 -4.96
C ARG A 68 -13.13 22.96 -4.66
N PHE A 69 -12.11 22.80 -3.84
CA PHE A 69 -11.78 21.50 -3.26
C PHE A 69 -12.76 21.12 -2.15
N PRO A 70 -12.89 19.81 -1.81
CA PRO A 70 -13.65 19.40 -0.64
C PRO A 70 -13.10 20.08 0.62
N SER A 71 -13.96 20.46 1.54
CA SER A 71 -13.52 20.95 2.86
C SER A 71 -12.92 19.80 3.68
N THR A 72 -12.19 20.12 4.74
CA THR A 72 -11.66 19.11 5.67
C THR A 72 -12.75 18.19 6.22
N SER A 73 -13.94 18.72 6.50
CA SER A 73 -15.08 17.95 7.01
C SER A 73 -15.73 17.04 5.96
N GLU A 74 -15.72 17.44 4.70
CA GLU A 74 -16.17 16.61 3.57
C GLU A 74 -15.16 15.51 3.28
N GLY A 75 -13.88 15.82 3.43
CA GLY A 75 -12.78 14.89 3.27
C GLY A 75 -12.72 14.24 1.88
N LEU A 76 -11.97 13.15 1.78
CA LEU A 76 -11.86 12.36 0.56
C LEU A 76 -13.17 11.62 0.21
N GLU A 77 -14.06 11.42 1.17
CA GLU A 77 -15.39 10.85 0.94
C GLU A 77 -16.22 11.70 -0.02
N GLY A 78 -16.01 13.02 -0.07
CA GLY A 78 -16.63 13.91 -1.04
C GLY A 78 -16.36 13.55 -2.50
N MET A 79 -15.30 12.79 -2.78
CA MET A 79 -14.99 12.29 -4.13
C MET A 79 -15.77 11.01 -4.48
N VAL A 80 -16.30 10.30 -3.50
CA VAL A 80 -17.05 9.05 -3.68
C VAL A 80 -18.55 9.30 -3.61
N ARG A 81 -18.97 10.16 -2.71
CA ARG A 81 -20.36 10.49 -2.44
C ARG A 81 -20.56 12.01 -2.46
N ASN A 82 -21.69 12.43 -2.99
CA ASN A 82 -22.01 13.86 -3.06
C ASN A 82 -22.09 14.48 -1.65
N PRO A 83 -21.17 15.36 -1.27
CA PRO A 83 -21.21 15.99 0.04
C PRO A 83 -22.25 17.13 0.05
N GLY A 84 -23.32 16.99 0.84
CA GLY A 84 -24.31 18.04 1.01
C GLY A 84 -25.21 18.30 -0.20
N ASN A 85 -25.41 17.32 -1.07
CA ASN A 85 -26.27 17.42 -2.26
C ASN A 85 -25.90 18.59 -3.19
N LEU A 86 -24.64 18.74 -3.49
CA LEU A 86 -24.14 19.75 -4.43
C LEU A 86 -24.70 19.51 -5.84
N GLU A 87 -25.37 20.50 -6.43
CA GLU A 87 -25.97 20.39 -7.76
C GLU A 87 -24.92 20.23 -8.87
N SER A 88 -23.76 20.82 -8.70
CA SER A 88 -22.63 20.75 -9.64
C SER A 88 -21.77 19.50 -9.52
N TRP A 89 -21.99 18.67 -8.48
CA TRP A 89 -21.24 17.44 -8.29
C TRP A 89 -21.56 16.40 -9.39
N ARG A 90 -20.55 15.91 -10.07
CA ARG A 90 -20.64 14.96 -11.19
C ARG A 90 -19.96 13.62 -10.91
N GLY A 91 -19.58 13.38 -9.64
CA GLY A 91 -18.92 12.15 -9.26
C GLY A 91 -19.76 10.87 -9.39
N PRO A 92 -19.26 9.75 -8.95
CA PRO A 92 -18.02 9.62 -8.17
C PRO A 92 -16.76 9.90 -8.99
N TYR A 93 -15.73 10.47 -8.36
CA TYR A 93 -14.46 10.83 -9.00
C TYR A 93 -13.37 9.78 -8.78
N LEU A 94 -13.58 8.87 -7.83
CA LEU A 94 -12.74 7.70 -7.64
C LEU A 94 -13.32 6.49 -8.37
N SER A 95 -12.46 5.64 -8.92
CA SER A 95 -12.85 4.40 -9.57
C SER A 95 -13.41 3.34 -8.60
N LYS A 96 -13.08 3.46 -7.32
CA LYS A 96 -13.56 2.58 -6.25
C LYS A 96 -14.76 3.20 -5.53
N SER A 97 -15.66 2.35 -5.03
CA SER A 97 -16.84 2.75 -4.27
C SER A 97 -16.53 3.27 -2.86
N GLU A 98 -15.29 3.16 -2.42
CA GLU A 98 -14.79 3.59 -1.13
C GLU A 98 -13.41 4.23 -1.30
N VAL A 99 -13.07 5.15 -0.40
CA VAL A 99 -11.71 5.71 -0.33
C VAL A 99 -10.74 4.61 0.06
N PRO A 100 -9.75 4.28 -0.77
CA PRO A 100 -8.78 3.25 -0.43
C PRO A 100 -7.92 3.65 0.76
N LYS A 101 -7.55 2.66 1.56
CA LYS A 101 -6.59 2.82 2.64
C LYS A 101 -5.16 2.74 2.12
N ASP A 102 -4.23 3.27 2.91
CA ASP A 102 -2.82 3.12 2.62
C ASP A 102 -2.33 1.65 2.77
N PRO A 103 -1.12 1.31 2.32
CA PRO A 103 -0.60 -0.06 2.37
C PRO A 103 -0.40 -0.63 3.79
N TRP A 104 -0.55 0.18 4.82
CA TRP A 104 -0.52 -0.24 6.22
C TRP A 104 -1.92 -0.35 6.83
N GLY A 105 -2.98 -0.19 6.00
CA GLY A 105 -4.38 -0.32 6.40
C GLY A 105 -4.96 0.89 7.10
N LYS A 106 -4.30 2.05 7.01
CA LYS A 106 -4.75 3.31 7.62
C LYS A 106 -5.40 4.21 6.60
N ALA A 107 -6.30 5.09 7.05
CA ALA A 107 -6.91 6.10 6.19
C ALA A 107 -5.88 7.17 5.82
N TYR A 108 -5.98 7.70 4.59
CA TYR A 108 -5.28 8.92 4.21
C TYR A 108 -5.84 10.12 4.97
N ASN A 109 -4.97 11.05 5.30
CA ASN A 109 -5.33 12.31 5.95
C ASN A 109 -5.51 13.39 4.89
N TYR A 110 -6.53 14.22 5.07
CA TYR A 110 -6.86 15.31 4.16
C TYR A 110 -7.20 16.58 4.95
N ARG A 111 -6.71 17.69 4.48
CA ARG A 111 -6.88 19.00 5.11
C ARG A 111 -7.00 20.06 4.02
N CYS A 112 -8.08 20.84 4.07
CA CYS A 112 -8.31 21.96 3.17
C CYS A 112 -8.94 23.14 3.95
N PRO A 113 -8.30 24.32 4.01
CA PRO A 113 -7.02 24.67 3.37
C PRO A 113 -5.83 23.88 3.91
N GLY A 114 -4.82 23.65 3.04
CA GLY A 114 -3.58 23.00 3.43
C GLY A 114 -2.60 23.94 4.12
N GLN A 115 -1.56 23.37 4.71
CA GLN A 115 -0.40 24.12 5.22
C GLN A 115 0.68 24.28 4.15
N HIS A 116 0.71 23.37 3.16
CA HIS A 116 1.70 23.32 2.10
C HIS A 116 1.16 23.77 0.74
N GLY A 117 -0.13 23.96 0.61
CA GLY A 117 -0.82 24.37 -0.60
C GLY A 117 -2.31 24.52 -0.40
N ASP A 118 -3.08 24.42 -1.47
CA ASP A 118 -4.54 24.53 -1.43
C ASP A 118 -5.15 23.47 -0.51
N TYR A 119 -4.56 22.29 -0.47
CA TYR A 119 -4.89 21.20 0.44
C TYR A 119 -3.64 20.37 0.75
N ASP A 120 -3.66 19.70 1.87
CA ASP A 120 -2.68 18.68 2.25
C ASP A 120 -3.36 17.30 2.20
N LEU A 121 -2.70 16.37 1.50
CA LEU A 121 -3.10 14.97 1.42
C LEU A 121 -1.90 14.09 1.74
N PHE A 122 -2.00 13.25 2.76
CA PHE A 122 -0.83 12.52 3.27
C PHE A 122 -1.20 11.24 4.01
N SER A 123 -0.21 10.35 4.14
CA SER A 123 -0.20 9.20 5.02
C SER A 123 0.86 9.39 6.09
N TYR A 124 0.56 9.01 7.33
CA TYR A 124 1.51 8.99 8.43
C TYR A 124 2.53 7.82 8.35
N GLY A 125 2.48 7.03 7.28
CA GLY A 125 3.41 5.92 7.10
C GLY A 125 3.14 4.72 8.04
N PRO A 126 4.15 3.87 8.24
CA PRO A 126 3.98 2.60 8.95
C PRO A 126 3.69 2.76 10.45
N ASP A 127 4.21 3.80 11.10
CA ASP A 127 3.99 4.05 12.53
C ASP A 127 2.63 4.73 12.81
N GLY A 128 2.05 5.43 11.83
CA GLY A 128 0.76 6.10 11.94
C GLY A 128 0.76 7.32 12.87
N VAL A 129 1.91 7.94 13.05
CA VAL A 129 2.11 9.10 13.90
C VAL A 129 2.65 10.25 13.05
N GLU A 130 2.18 11.47 13.31
CA GLU A 130 2.63 12.67 12.61
C GLU A 130 4.14 12.89 12.80
N GLY A 131 4.84 13.19 11.72
CA GLY A 131 6.27 13.40 11.69
C GLY A 131 7.06 12.15 11.35
N GLY A 132 8.14 11.89 12.09
CA GLY A 132 9.05 10.78 11.85
C GLY A 132 10.14 11.09 10.83
N GLU A 133 11.11 10.18 10.76
CA GLU A 133 12.24 10.27 9.84
C GLU A 133 12.44 8.95 9.07
N GLY A 134 13.04 9.03 7.90
CA GLY A 134 13.39 7.86 7.09
C GLY A 134 12.16 7.06 6.68
N GLU A 135 12.06 5.82 7.15
CA GLU A 135 10.95 4.91 6.81
C GLU A 135 9.63 5.31 7.46
N ASN A 136 9.67 6.01 8.59
CA ASN A 136 8.51 6.48 9.33
C ASN A 136 8.09 7.91 8.99
N ALA A 137 8.78 8.54 8.03
CA ALA A 137 8.41 9.89 7.60
C ALA A 137 7.02 9.90 6.95
N ASP A 138 6.28 10.96 7.20
CA ASP A 138 5.01 11.21 6.52
C ASP A 138 5.22 11.33 5.01
N ILE A 139 4.27 10.84 4.24
CA ILE A 139 4.29 10.88 2.79
C ILE A 139 3.12 11.75 2.34
N GLY A 140 3.41 12.91 1.79
CA GLY A 140 2.43 13.90 1.40
C GLY A 140 2.53 14.37 -0.05
N ASN A 141 1.51 15.11 -0.49
CA ASN A 141 1.45 15.69 -1.83
C ASN A 141 2.40 16.87 -2.07
N TRP A 142 3.09 17.32 -1.05
CA TRP A 142 4.07 18.44 -1.10
C TRP A 142 5.52 17.99 -1.29
N GLN A 143 5.78 16.68 -1.49
CA GLN A 143 7.11 16.10 -1.65
C GLN A 143 7.45 15.80 -3.10
#